data_82d3b0bb2dbd1efb417cea3000f9e57e
#
_entry.id   82d3b0bb2dbd1efb417cea3000f9e57e
#
_cell.length_a   1.000
_cell.length_b   1.000
_cell.length_c   1.000
_cell.angle_alpha   90.00
_cell.angle_beta   90.00
_cell.angle_gamma   90.00
#
_symmetry.space_group_name_H-M   'P 1'
#
loop_
_entity.id
_entity.type
_entity.pdbx_description
1 polymer ?
#
loop_
_entity_poly.entity_id
_entity_poly.type
_entity_poly.pdbx_seq_one_letter_code
_entity_poly.pdbx_strand_id
1 'polypeptide(L)'
;MPVRRTLPGLLIAWIALGGAAPAQALDGAALRAKLTRETAKLGPASGAHVVDLDAGTVLFSRRPDLALVPASNEKLFVTATALLTLGPDARLETRVVGQTVAGSGAAETVVVGNLYLVGAGDPSLSNADLAGLADRLVRGSGLTEVEGGVVGDESLLDARRGSVDSGFAADLDLGGQLGALVVGHGVTDRGGPAHVVAERLQRLLKARGVKFGRTARTGRKPADVGDRLATDRSPPMAELVRTTNRPSDNFYAELLLKVLGAEEGDAGTTAAGGAVVRRTVARLGLRPIIVDGSGLSRANRTNARQVVTLLRAMSRGDAATAWLGSMTVAGRNGTLRRRMRGTAAAGRCSGKTGTLRGVSALSGYCTTTSGRRVVFSFLENGVGFGAKAVEDRMVAALARYEG
;
A
#
# COMPACT_ATOMS: atom_id res chain seq x y z
N MET A 1 -19.42 -61.06 61.32
CA MET A 1 -20.18 -60.65 60.11
C MET A 1 -19.47 -59.47 59.49
N PRO A 2 -18.82 -59.57 58.31
CA PRO A 2 -18.15 -58.43 57.70
C PRO A 2 -19.08 -57.73 56.69
N VAL A 3 -19.16 -56.41 56.82
CA VAL A 3 -19.94 -55.51 55.93
C VAL A 3 -19.16 -55.32 54.63
N ARG A 4 -19.79 -55.71 53.51
CA ARG A 4 -19.31 -55.44 52.16
C ARG A 4 -19.57 -53.97 51.77
N ARG A 5 -18.53 -53.21 51.52
CA ARG A 5 -18.59 -51.86 50.89
C ARG A 5 -18.58 -52.04 49.38
N THR A 6 -19.63 -51.62 48.70
CA THR A 6 -19.71 -51.52 47.26
C THR A 6 -19.14 -50.14 46.84
N LEU A 7 -18.14 -50.14 45.93
CA LEU A 7 -17.60 -48.95 45.27
C LEU A 7 -18.50 -48.58 44.08
N PRO A 8 -18.79 -47.30 43.85
CA PRO A 8 -19.50 -46.87 42.65
C PRO A 8 -18.55 -46.79 41.45
N GLY A 9 -18.95 -47.43 40.35
CA GLY A 9 -18.21 -47.41 39.08
C GLY A 9 -18.21 -45.99 38.47
N LEU A 10 -16.99 -45.49 38.12
CA LEU A 10 -16.78 -44.27 37.36
C LEU A 10 -17.13 -44.55 35.90
N LEU A 11 -18.23 -43.97 35.42
CA LEU A 11 -18.51 -43.89 33.98
C LEU A 11 -17.62 -42.81 33.38
N ILE A 12 -16.59 -43.20 32.63
CA ILE A 12 -15.76 -42.33 31.79
C ILE A 12 -16.57 -42.05 30.51
N ALA A 13 -17.20 -40.86 30.46
CA ALA A 13 -17.78 -40.33 29.22
C ALA A 13 -16.66 -39.97 28.25
N TRP A 14 -16.53 -40.67 27.14
CA TRP A 14 -15.70 -40.29 26.00
C TRP A 14 -16.35 -39.11 25.31
N ILE A 15 -15.80 -37.90 25.53
CA ILE A 15 -16.12 -36.72 24.72
C ILE A 15 -15.45 -36.96 23.37
N ALA A 16 -16.21 -37.38 22.36
CA ALA A 16 -15.78 -37.40 20.99
C ALA A 16 -15.48 -35.94 20.58
N LEU A 17 -14.19 -35.58 20.53
CA LEU A 17 -13.72 -34.39 19.82
C LEU A 17 -14.14 -34.57 18.35
N GLY A 18 -15.22 -33.88 17.99
CA GLY A 18 -15.70 -33.80 16.62
C GLY A 18 -14.64 -33.11 15.76
N GLY A 19 -13.71 -33.88 15.22
CA GLY A 19 -12.82 -33.43 14.18
C GLY A 19 -13.66 -32.98 13.00
N ALA A 20 -13.60 -31.70 12.63
CA ALA A 20 -14.20 -31.21 11.39
C ALA A 20 -13.70 -32.13 10.25
N ALA A 21 -14.61 -32.81 9.56
CA ALA A 21 -14.27 -33.63 8.40
C ALA A 21 -13.39 -32.82 7.44
N PRO A 22 -12.30 -33.38 6.90
CA PRO A 22 -11.45 -32.68 5.96
C PRO A 22 -12.33 -32.17 4.80
N ALA A 23 -12.24 -30.86 4.52
CA ALA A 23 -13.05 -30.27 3.47
C ALA A 23 -12.72 -30.98 2.15
N GLN A 24 -13.72 -31.60 1.51
CA GLN A 24 -13.58 -32.43 0.31
C GLN A 24 -12.86 -31.68 -0.82
N ALA A 25 -11.85 -32.31 -1.40
CA ALA A 25 -11.13 -31.84 -2.57
C ALA A 25 -12.05 -31.55 -3.77
N LEU A 26 -11.64 -30.67 -4.65
CA LEU A 26 -12.42 -30.28 -5.84
C LEU A 26 -11.59 -30.52 -7.10
N ASP A 27 -12.10 -31.31 -8.00
CA ASP A 27 -11.61 -31.34 -9.38
C ASP A 27 -12.04 -30.07 -10.16
N GLY A 28 -11.57 -29.94 -11.39
CA GLY A 28 -11.86 -28.78 -12.22
C GLY A 28 -13.34 -28.60 -12.55
N ALA A 29 -14.13 -29.69 -12.65
CA ALA A 29 -15.57 -29.60 -12.94
C ALA A 29 -16.35 -29.15 -11.71
N ALA A 30 -16.08 -29.74 -10.55
CA ALA A 30 -16.68 -29.35 -9.28
C ALA A 30 -16.34 -27.91 -8.89
N LEU A 31 -15.08 -27.48 -9.10
CA LEU A 31 -14.65 -26.10 -8.89
C LEU A 31 -15.47 -25.15 -9.79
N ARG A 32 -15.55 -25.39 -11.11
CA ARG A 32 -16.35 -24.58 -12.05
C ARG A 32 -17.81 -24.50 -11.62
N ALA A 33 -18.42 -25.62 -11.30
CA ALA A 33 -19.81 -25.67 -10.83
C ALA A 33 -20.01 -24.84 -9.56
N LYS A 34 -19.08 -24.92 -8.61
CA LYS A 34 -19.11 -24.12 -7.36
C LYS A 34 -18.98 -22.62 -7.65
N LEU A 35 -18.00 -22.20 -8.45
CA LEU A 35 -17.78 -20.80 -8.80
C LEU A 35 -18.97 -20.23 -9.60
N THR A 36 -19.56 -21.03 -10.48
CA THR A 36 -20.78 -20.63 -11.23
C THR A 36 -21.94 -20.34 -10.26
N ARG A 37 -22.20 -21.23 -9.31
CA ARG A 37 -23.28 -21.02 -8.30
C ARG A 37 -23.00 -19.80 -7.40
N GLU A 38 -21.76 -19.59 -6.98
CA GLU A 38 -21.45 -18.43 -6.13
C GLU A 38 -21.53 -17.12 -6.91
N THR A 39 -20.94 -17.04 -8.11
CA THR A 39 -20.99 -15.82 -8.93
C THR A 39 -22.41 -15.46 -9.41
N ALA A 40 -23.33 -16.44 -9.51
CA ALA A 40 -24.74 -16.16 -9.83
C ALA A 40 -25.43 -15.26 -8.80
N LYS A 41 -24.93 -15.22 -7.56
CA LYS A 41 -25.44 -14.39 -6.46
C LYS A 41 -25.00 -12.92 -6.56
N LEU A 42 -24.08 -12.58 -7.46
CA LEU A 42 -23.40 -11.27 -7.53
C LEU A 42 -23.98 -10.32 -8.60
N GLY A 43 -25.06 -10.67 -9.25
CA GLY A 43 -25.69 -9.80 -10.26
C GLY A 43 -24.89 -9.63 -11.56
N PRO A 44 -25.43 -8.80 -12.51
CA PRO A 44 -24.87 -8.67 -13.85
C PRO A 44 -23.58 -7.86 -13.94
N ALA A 45 -23.37 -6.90 -13.06
CA ALA A 45 -22.17 -6.05 -13.04
C ALA A 45 -21.05 -6.70 -12.24
N SER A 46 -20.74 -7.99 -12.53
CA SER A 46 -19.68 -8.76 -11.86
C SER A 46 -18.81 -9.47 -12.90
N GLY A 47 -17.50 -9.43 -12.69
CA GLY A 47 -16.48 -10.09 -13.49
C GLY A 47 -15.62 -11.03 -12.64
N ALA A 48 -15.30 -12.22 -13.18
CA ALA A 48 -14.43 -13.16 -12.52
C ALA A 48 -13.49 -13.82 -13.54
N HIS A 49 -12.23 -14.00 -13.14
CA HIS A 49 -11.23 -14.73 -13.91
C HIS A 49 -10.31 -15.49 -12.98
N VAL A 50 -10.09 -16.78 -13.27
CA VAL A 50 -9.28 -17.70 -12.44
C VAL A 50 -8.40 -18.52 -13.37
N VAL A 51 -7.12 -18.57 -13.08
CA VAL A 51 -6.10 -19.29 -13.87
C VAL A 51 -5.24 -20.13 -12.97
N ASP A 52 -4.97 -21.35 -13.37
CA ASP A 52 -3.91 -22.19 -12.82
C ASP A 52 -2.55 -21.63 -13.27
N LEU A 53 -1.73 -21.16 -12.34
CA LEU A 53 -0.44 -20.54 -12.65
C LEU A 53 0.59 -21.55 -13.16
N ASP A 54 0.48 -22.80 -12.73
CA ASP A 54 1.44 -23.86 -13.07
C ASP A 54 1.16 -24.42 -14.47
N ALA A 55 -0.13 -24.68 -14.77
CA ALA A 55 -0.57 -25.16 -16.08
C ALA A 55 -0.80 -24.04 -17.10
N GLY A 56 -1.00 -22.80 -16.65
CA GLY A 56 -1.37 -21.66 -17.52
C GLY A 56 -2.83 -21.72 -18.02
N THR A 57 -3.63 -22.67 -17.56
CA THR A 57 -4.99 -22.93 -18.03
C THR A 57 -6.03 -22.10 -17.28
N VAL A 58 -7.08 -21.69 -18.00
CA VAL A 58 -8.22 -20.97 -17.41
C VAL A 58 -9.12 -21.98 -16.70
N LEU A 59 -9.23 -21.86 -15.37
CA LEU A 59 -10.11 -22.70 -14.56
C LEU A 59 -11.54 -22.20 -14.56
N PHE A 60 -11.73 -20.87 -14.56
CA PHE A 60 -13.05 -20.24 -14.56
C PHE A 60 -13.00 -18.85 -15.15
N SER A 61 -14.04 -18.48 -15.89
CA SER A 61 -14.26 -17.12 -16.38
C SER A 61 -15.75 -16.80 -16.43
N ARG A 62 -16.09 -15.60 -15.94
CA ARG A 62 -17.42 -15.02 -16.10
C ARG A 62 -17.27 -13.53 -16.37
N ARG A 63 -17.68 -13.06 -17.55
CA ARG A 63 -17.53 -11.66 -17.98
C ARG A 63 -16.15 -11.08 -17.64
N PRO A 64 -15.05 -11.78 -17.98
CA PRO A 64 -13.70 -11.41 -17.52
C PRO A 64 -13.24 -10.06 -18.07
N ASP A 65 -13.83 -9.59 -19.17
CA ASP A 65 -13.50 -8.36 -19.87
C ASP A 65 -14.46 -7.19 -19.56
N LEU A 66 -15.47 -7.43 -18.71
CA LEU A 66 -16.39 -6.38 -18.27
C LEU A 66 -15.63 -5.30 -17.50
N ALA A 67 -15.70 -4.04 -17.99
CA ALA A 67 -15.09 -2.89 -17.36
C ALA A 67 -15.84 -2.53 -16.07
N LEU A 68 -15.16 -2.61 -14.94
CA LEU A 68 -15.71 -2.44 -13.60
C LEU A 68 -14.86 -1.44 -12.79
N VAL A 69 -15.51 -0.80 -11.82
CA VAL A 69 -14.81 -0.02 -10.79
C VAL A 69 -14.04 -0.98 -9.89
N PRO A 70 -12.70 -0.85 -9.79
CA PRO A 70 -11.87 -1.80 -9.03
C PRO A 70 -11.85 -1.55 -7.53
N ALA A 71 -12.32 -0.38 -7.06
CA ALA A 71 -12.05 0.09 -5.72
C ALA A 71 -10.54 -0.04 -5.41
N SER A 72 -10.14 -0.39 -4.20
CA SER A 72 -8.71 -0.49 -3.83
C SER A 72 -7.90 -1.58 -4.54
N ASN A 73 -8.49 -2.36 -5.47
CA ASN A 73 -7.67 -3.15 -6.40
C ASN A 73 -6.90 -2.26 -7.40
N GLU A 74 -7.28 -0.97 -7.52
CA GLU A 74 -6.50 0.05 -8.23
C GLU A 74 -5.06 0.14 -7.74
N LYS A 75 -4.84 0.02 -6.42
CA LYS A 75 -3.51 0.01 -5.80
C LYS A 75 -2.56 -1.03 -6.38
N LEU A 76 -3.08 -2.13 -6.94
CA LEU A 76 -2.25 -3.14 -7.60
C LEU A 76 -1.50 -2.57 -8.79
N PHE A 77 -2.13 -1.69 -9.58
CA PHE A 77 -1.48 -1.08 -10.73
C PHE A 77 -0.41 -0.08 -10.32
N VAL A 78 -0.69 0.74 -9.31
CA VAL A 78 0.28 1.72 -8.77
C VAL A 78 1.49 1.03 -8.15
N THR A 79 1.26 0.06 -7.26
CA THR A 79 2.32 -0.63 -6.53
C THR A 79 3.15 -1.56 -7.44
N ALA A 80 2.52 -2.18 -8.43
CA ALA A 80 3.26 -2.91 -9.47
C ALA A 80 4.17 -1.97 -10.28
N THR A 81 3.65 -0.80 -10.67
CA THR A 81 4.44 0.19 -11.40
C THR A 81 5.62 0.65 -10.56
N ALA A 82 5.41 1.01 -9.29
CA ALA A 82 6.52 1.43 -8.41
C ALA A 82 7.62 0.36 -8.31
N LEU A 83 7.27 -0.91 -8.17
CA LEU A 83 8.25 -2.00 -8.15
C LEU A 83 8.95 -2.23 -9.49
N LEU A 84 8.24 -2.03 -10.60
CA LEU A 84 8.78 -2.26 -11.95
C LEU A 84 9.67 -1.12 -12.45
N THR A 85 9.41 0.13 -12.03
CA THR A 85 10.14 1.29 -12.54
C THR A 85 11.22 1.77 -11.58
N LEU A 86 10.93 1.82 -10.29
CA LEU A 86 11.89 2.27 -9.26
C LEU A 86 12.69 1.12 -8.67
N GLY A 87 12.13 -0.10 -8.68
CA GLY A 87 12.75 -1.28 -8.08
C GLY A 87 12.39 -1.47 -6.59
N PRO A 88 12.49 -2.73 -6.08
CA PRO A 88 12.09 -3.06 -4.72
C PRO A 88 12.97 -2.41 -3.63
N ASP A 89 14.23 -2.12 -3.92
CA ASP A 89 15.21 -1.57 -2.97
C ASP A 89 15.30 -0.04 -3.00
N ALA A 90 14.62 0.62 -3.95
CA ALA A 90 14.58 2.07 -4.07
C ALA A 90 14.10 2.73 -2.77
N ARG A 91 14.67 3.89 -2.44
CA ARG A 91 14.32 4.67 -1.25
C ARG A 91 14.10 6.12 -1.62
N LEU A 92 13.11 6.74 -1.01
CA LEU A 92 12.85 8.17 -1.13
C LEU A 92 13.75 8.93 -0.15
N GLU A 93 14.40 10.00 -0.63
CA GLU A 93 15.38 10.73 0.17
C GLU A 93 14.86 12.12 0.58
N THR A 94 14.51 12.30 1.85
CA THR A 94 14.30 13.62 2.44
C THR A 94 15.66 14.23 2.79
N ARG A 95 15.99 15.39 2.20
CA ARG A 95 17.32 15.99 2.28
C ARG A 95 17.29 17.30 3.04
N VAL A 96 18.34 17.56 3.84
CA VAL A 96 18.60 18.85 4.44
C VAL A 96 19.78 19.50 3.71
N VAL A 97 19.54 20.68 3.21
CA VAL A 97 20.48 21.43 2.35
C VAL A 97 20.64 22.86 2.87
N GLY A 98 21.86 23.39 2.83
CA GLY A 98 22.15 24.76 3.22
C GLY A 98 23.49 25.19 2.67
N GLN A 99 23.74 26.50 2.66
CA GLN A 99 25.07 27.04 2.39
C GLN A 99 25.79 27.19 3.73
N THR A 100 26.98 26.58 3.87
CA THR A 100 27.71 26.55 5.13
C THR A 100 28.98 27.35 5.12
N VAL A 101 29.31 27.89 6.28
CA VAL A 101 30.61 28.49 6.58
C VAL A 101 31.12 27.98 7.93
N ALA A 102 32.44 28.09 8.17
CA ALA A 102 33.00 27.76 9.47
C ALA A 102 32.49 28.75 10.52
N GLY A 103 32.11 28.21 11.71
CA GLY A 103 31.77 29.01 12.88
C GLY A 103 33.02 29.53 13.63
N SER A 104 32.79 30.12 14.79
CA SER A 104 33.86 30.66 15.63
C SER A 104 34.67 29.60 16.38
N GLY A 105 34.12 28.39 16.52
CA GLY A 105 34.80 27.22 17.15
C GLY A 105 35.33 26.24 16.11
N ALA A 106 36.35 25.44 16.54
CA ALA A 106 37.11 24.56 15.61
C ALA A 106 36.30 23.49 14.90
N ALA A 107 35.07 23.19 15.31
CA ALA A 107 34.19 22.21 14.71
C ALA A 107 32.76 22.74 14.51
N GLU A 108 32.60 24.06 14.53
CA GLU A 108 31.29 24.71 14.40
C GLU A 108 30.95 25.01 12.95
N THR A 109 29.71 24.77 12.57
CA THR A 109 29.16 25.08 11.27
C THR A 109 27.99 26.04 11.41
N VAL A 110 28.00 27.09 10.61
CA VAL A 110 26.92 28.06 10.49
C VAL A 110 26.30 27.94 9.10
N VAL A 111 24.97 27.89 9.04
CA VAL A 111 24.23 27.97 7.77
C VAL A 111 23.93 29.44 7.50
N VAL A 112 24.50 29.95 6.41
CA VAL A 112 24.22 31.29 5.88
C VAL A 112 22.85 31.28 5.20
N GLY A 113 21.96 32.17 5.63
CA GLY A 113 20.58 32.21 5.15
C GLY A 113 19.71 31.10 5.74
N ASN A 114 19.00 30.35 4.90
CA ASN A 114 18.02 29.35 5.35
C ASN A 114 18.56 27.91 5.27
N LEU A 115 18.06 27.08 6.18
CA LEU A 115 18.21 25.63 6.12
C LEU A 115 16.99 25.04 5.40
N TYR A 116 17.18 24.38 4.27
CA TYR A 116 16.11 23.82 3.45
C TYR A 116 15.91 22.33 3.75
N LEU A 117 14.68 21.96 4.11
CA LEU A 117 14.24 20.57 4.26
C LEU A 117 13.44 20.20 3.01
N VAL A 118 14.06 19.43 2.11
CA VAL A 118 13.52 19.08 0.80
C VAL A 118 12.87 17.71 0.86
N GLY A 119 11.56 17.66 0.62
CA GLY A 119 10.76 16.44 0.65
C GLY A 119 10.83 15.67 -0.67
N ALA A 120 10.73 14.34 -0.58
CA ALA A 120 10.73 13.40 -1.71
C ALA A 120 9.38 12.65 -1.87
N GLY A 121 8.33 13.08 -1.18
CA GLY A 121 7.05 12.38 -1.20
C GLY A 121 7.05 11.08 -0.38
N ASP A 122 7.96 10.95 0.60
CA ASP A 122 7.99 9.80 1.50
C ASP A 122 6.77 9.79 2.46
N PRO A 123 5.81 8.86 2.30
CA PRO A 123 4.65 8.77 3.18
C PRO A 123 4.98 8.24 4.58
N SER A 124 6.18 7.68 4.76
CA SER A 124 6.60 7.01 5.99
C SER A 124 7.38 7.89 6.95
N LEU A 125 7.81 9.11 6.52
CA LEU A 125 8.59 10.02 7.34
C LEU A 125 7.91 10.25 8.70
N SER A 126 8.65 10.00 9.77
CA SER A 126 8.15 10.04 11.13
C SER A 126 8.83 11.13 11.98
N ASN A 127 8.28 11.37 13.17
CA ASN A 127 8.94 12.25 14.15
C ASN A 127 10.30 11.70 14.62
N ALA A 128 10.48 10.37 14.63
CA ALA A 128 11.76 9.75 14.97
C ALA A 128 12.81 10.01 13.90
N ASP A 129 12.41 9.98 12.61
CA ASP A 129 13.30 10.28 11.49
C ASP A 129 13.74 11.74 11.50
N LEU A 130 12.81 12.67 11.81
CA LEU A 130 13.14 14.09 12.01
C LEU A 130 14.10 14.31 13.19
N ALA A 131 13.93 13.58 14.28
CA ALA A 131 14.87 13.63 15.42
C ALA A 131 16.24 13.09 15.00
N GLY A 132 16.30 12.00 14.24
CA GLY A 132 17.52 11.47 13.66
C GLY A 132 18.21 12.45 12.69
N LEU A 133 17.44 13.16 11.85
CA LEU A 133 17.97 14.25 11.01
C LEU A 133 18.61 15.36 11.86
N ALA A 134 17.92 15.81 12.91
CA ALA A 134 18.45 16.83 13.82
C ALA A 134 19.74 16.37 14.51
N ASP A 135 19.82 15.11 14.93
CA ASP A 135 21.04 14.54 15.52
C ASP A 135 22.20 14.49 14.51
N ARG A 136 21.95 14.10 13.27
CA ARG A 136 22.96 14.09 12.20
C ARG A 136 23.46 15.50 11.87
N LEU A 137 22.58 16.50 11.86
CA LEU A 137 22.95 17.90 11.62
C LEU A 137 23.85 18.45 12.75
N VAL A 138 23.51 18.21 13.99
CA VAL A 138 24.29 18.74 15.12
C VAL A 138 25.59 17.97 15.32
N ARG A 139 25.52 16.64 15.38
CA ARG A 139 26.70 15.81 15.69
C ARG A 139 27.57 15.52 14.46
N GLY A 140 26.97 15.40 13.28
CA GLY A 140 27.68 15.05 12.04
C GLY A 140 28.27 16.26 11.31
N SER A 141 27.51 17.37 11.22
CA SER A 141 27.97 18.60 10.56
C SER A 141 28.39 19.71 11.53
N GLY A 142 28.30 19.52 12.84
CA GLY A 142 28.67 20.55 13.82
C GLY A 142 27.77 21.80 13.77
N LEU A 143 26.52 21.67 13.34
CA LEU A 143 25.60 22.80 13.15
C LEU A 143 25.29 23.48 14.50
N THR A 144 25.65 24.77 14.63
CA THR A 144 25.41 25.59 15.81
C THR A 144 24.46 26.76 15.55
N GLU A 145 24.38 27.22 14.30
CA GLU A 145 23.56 28.38 13.96
C GLU A 145 23.00 28.32 12.53
N VAL A 146 21.80 28.86 12.33
CA VAL A 146 21.17 29.13 11.04
C VAL A 146 20.72 30.59 11.06
N GLU A 147 21.31 31.45 10.22
CA GLU A 147 20.98 32.87 10.16
C GLU A 147 19.51 33.13 9.82
N GLY A 148 18.92 32.26 9.00
CA GLY A 148 17.51 32.25 8.67
C GLY A 148 16.69 31.31 9.54
N GLY A 149 15.78 30.59 8.91
CA GLY A 149 14.92 29.56 9.51
C GLY A 149 14.94 28.27 8.70
N VAL A 150 14.23 27.25 9.18
CA VAL A 150 13.98 26.06 8.37
C VAL A 150 12.92 26.34 7.32
N VAL A 151 13.23 26.05 6.06
CA VAL A 151 12.28 26.18 4.93
C VAL A 151 11.92 24.79 4.44
N GLY A 152 10.64 24.41 4.60
CA GLY A 152 10.09 23.17 4.06
C GLY A 152 9.82 23.31 2.57
N ASP A 153 10.56 22.54 1.76
CA ASP A 153 10.40 22.48 0.31
C ASP A 153 9.64 21.22 -0.09
N GLU A 154 8.44 21.40 -0.59
CA GLU A 154 7.58 20.34 -1.12
C GLU A 154 7.35 20.46 -2.64
N SER A 155 8.17 21.23 -3.33
CA SER A 155 8.00 21.58 -4.75
C SER A 155 8.13 20.38 -5.72
N LEU A 156 8.54 19.21 -5.24
CA LEU A 156 8.55 17.97 -6.02
C LEU A 156 7.14 17.56 -6.45
N LEU A 157 6.14 17.77 -5.59
CA LEU A 157 4.75 17.43 -5.87
C LEU A 157 3.88 18.70 -5.95
N ASP A 158 2.74 18.59 -6.63
CA ASP A 158 1.77 19.70 -6.70
C ASP A 158 1.11 19.95 -5.32
N ALA A 159 0.49 21.12 -5.19
CA ALA A 159 -0.16 21.55 -3.96
C ALA A 159 -1.58 20.97 -3.76
N ARG A 160 -2.00 19.98 -4.53
CA ARG A 160 -3.30 19.33 -4.40
C ARG A 160 -3.27 18.33 -3.26
N ARG A 161 -4.06 18.57 -2.22
CA ARG A 161 -3.97 17.91 -0.90
C ARG A 161 -4.85 16.68 -0.74
N GLY A 162 -5.90 16.54 -1.55
CA GLY A 162 -6.89 15.48 -1.46
C GLY A 162 -6.95 14.58 -2.68
N SER A 163 -7.97 13.70 -2.71
CA SER A 163 -8.27 12.83 -3.82
C SER A 163 -8.94 13.58 -4.98
N VAL A 164 -9.00 12.92 -6.15
CA VAL A 164 -9.70 13.45 -7.33
C VAL A 164 -11.19 13.67 -7.04
N ASP A 165 -11.83 12.71 -6.38
CA ASP A 165 -13.29 12.76 -6.11
C ASP A 165 -13.66 13.84 -5.06
N SER A 166 -12.71 14.25 -4.20
CA SER A 166 -12.91 15.42 -3.30
C SER A 166 -12.61 16.77 -3.97
N GLY A 167 -12.33 16.79 -5.28
CA GLY A 167 -11.85 17.99 -5.97
C GLY A 167 -10.48 18.45 -5.45
N PHE A 168 -9.69 17.53 -4.90
CA PHE A 168 -8.39 17.75 -4.27
C PHE A 168 -8.42 18.56 -2.96
N ALA A 169 -9.60 18.76 -2.39
CA ALA A 169 -9.77 19.29 -1.03
C ALA A 169 -9.43 18.20 0.01
N ALA A 170 -9.42 18.58 1.29
CA ALA A 170 -9.25 17.64 2.39
C ALA A 170 -10.28 16.48 2.30
N ASP A 171 -9.81 15.26 2.44
CA ASP A 171 -10.58 14.04 2.22
C ASP A 171 -10.35 13.05 3.38
N LEU A 172 -11.40 12.75 4.12
CA LEU A 172 -11.33 11.83 5.26
C LEU A 172 -11.01 10.39 4.83
N ASP A 173 -11.48 9.97 3.65
CA ASP A 173 -11.22 8.63 3.13
C ASP A 173 -9.76 8.47 2.69
N LEU A 174 -9.09 9.58 2.38
CA LEU A 174 -7.65 9.59 2.10
C LEU A 174 -6.82 9.38 3.37
N GLY A 175 -7.28 9.88 4.50
CA GLY A 175 -6.63 9.74 5.80
C GLY A 175 -5.56 10.80 6.09
N GLY A 176 -5.44 11.85 5.27
CA GLY A 176 -4.50 12.96 5.48
C GLY A 176 -4.33 13.87 4.28
N GLN A 177 -3.43 14.84 4.37
CA GLN A 177 -3.14 15.78 3.28
C GLN A 177 -1.84 15.43 2.55
N LEU A 178 -1.94 15.31 1.21
CA LEU A 178 -0.81 14.97 0.34
C LEU A 178 0.19 16.13 0.25
N GLY A 179 1.46 15.78 0.06
CA GLY A 179 2.56 16.73 -0.17
C GLY A 179 3.89 15.99 -0.27
N ALA A 180 4.90 16.63 -0.86
CA ALA A 180 6.22 16.02 -0.96
C ALA A 180 6.94 15.94 0.39
N LEU A 181 6.56 16.76 1.36
CA LEU A 181 7.13 16.82 2.69
C LEU A 181 6.01 16.68 3.73
N VAL A 182 5.80 15.47 4.22
CA VAL A 182 4.70 15.10 5.12
C VAL A 182 5.20 14.30 6.31
N VAL A 183 4.46 14.32 7.42
CA VAL A 183 4.69 13.48 8.60
C VAL A 183 3.34 13.05 9.17
N GLY A 184 3.25 11.81 9.67
CA GLY A 184 2.04 11.31 10.34
C GLY A 184 0.78 11.39 9.46
N HIS A 185 0.85 10.88 8.22
CA HIS A 185 -0.21 11.00 7.20
C HIS A 185 -0.59 12.46 6.88
N GLY A 186 0.42 13.34 6.69
CA GLY A 186 0.16 14.71 6.27
C GLY A 186 -0.61 15.55 7.29
N VAL A 187 -0.25 15.40 8.58
CA VAL A 187 -0.71 16.35 9.61
C VAL A 187 -0.41 17.77 9.15
N THR A 188 -1.38 18.64 9.28
CA THR A 188 -1.34 19.99 8.72
C THR A 188 -1.76 21.06 9.73
N ASP A 189 -1.32 22.28 9.47
CA ASP A 189 -1.78 23.53 10.07
C ASP A 189 -2.16 24.54 8.97
N ARG A 190 -2.27 25.82 9.32
CA ARG A 190 -2.58 26.88 8.34
C ARG A 190 -1.49 27.09 7.28
N GLY A 191 -0.26 26.66 7.55
CA GLY A 191 0.88 26.72 6.63
C GLY A 191 1.01 25.48 5.73
N GLY A 192 0.20 24.45 5.94
CA GLY A 192 0.25 23.19 5.21
C GLY A 192 1.17 22.14 5.81
N PRO A 193 1.17 20.91 5.26
CA PRO A 193 1.97 19.80 5.80
C PRO A 193 3.46 20.10 5.88
N ALA A 194 4.04 20.69 4.84
CA ALA A 194 5.47 21.03 4.80
C ALA A 194 5.86 22.06 5.86
N HIS A 195 4.97 22.99 6.22
CA HIS A 195 5.19 23.91 7.33
C HIS A 195 5.32 23.19 8.66
N VAL A 196 4.41 22.26 8.94
CA VAL A 196 4.43 21.45 10.16
C VAL A 196 5.75 20.68 10.29
N VAL A 197 6.25 20.11 9.19
CA VAL A 197 7.50 19.35 9.20
C VAL A 197 8.70 20.26 9.42
N ALA A 198 8.76 21.42 8.75
CA ALA A 198 9.81 22.42 8.90
C ALA A 198 9.86 22.96 10.34
N GLU A 199 8.71 23.32 10.90
CA GLU A 199 8.60 23.78 12.28
C GLU A 199 9.05 22.74 13.30
N ARG A 200 8.69 21.47 13.09
CA ARG A 200 9.13 20.37 13.95
C ARG A 200 10.63 20.20 13.91
N LEU A 201 11.25 20.18 12.71
CA LEU A 201 12.71 20.08 12.59
C LEU A 201 13.38 21.28 13.28
N GLN A 202 12.93 22.51 13.06
CA GLN A 202 13.49 23.71 13.71
C GLN A 202 13.38 23.61 15.24
N ARG A 203 12.26 23.15 15.76
CA ARG A 203 12.07 22.96 17.22
C ARG A 203 13.03 21.89 17.77
N LEU A 204 13.22 20.79 17.05
CA LEU A 204 14.18 19.74 17.43
C LEU A 204 15.64 20.22 17.44
N LEU A 205 16.01 21.06 16.47
CA LEU A 205 17.33 21.68 16.39
C LEU A 205 17.55 22.71 17.51
N LYS A 206 16.55 23.57 17.80
CA LYS A 206 16.58 24.50 18.95
C LYS A 206 16.78 23.77 20.27
N ALA A 207 16.09 22.64 20.47
CA ALA A 207 16.24 21.82 21.67
C ALA A 207 17.65 21.20 21.80
N ARG A 208 18.44 21.18 20.71
CA ARG A 208 19.85 20.74 20.67
C ARG A 208 20.85 21.91 20.71
N GLY A 209 20.39 23.13 20.95
CA GLY A 209 21.24 24.30 21.10
C GLY A 209 21.48 25.10 19.80
N VAL A 210 20.90 24.72 18.66
CA VAL A 210 21.06 25.46 17.41
C VAL A 210 20.29 26.77 17.48
N LYS A 211 20.97 27.87 17.16
CA LYS A 211 20.38 29.22 17.09
C LYS A 211 19.72 29.45 15.74
N PHE A 212 18.65 30.25 15.72
CA PHE A 212 17.92 30.60 14.50
C PHE A 212 17.56 32.08 14.49
N GLY A 213 17.84 32.78 13.38
CA GLY A 213 17.48 34.17 13.19
C GLY A 213 16.02 34.39 12.80
N ARG A 214 15.34 33.36 12.24
CA ARG A 214 13.95 33.43 11.78
C ARG A 214 13.15 32.18 12.16
N THR A 215 11.82 32.27 12.02
CA THR A 215 10.90 31.14 12.19
C THR A 215 10.87 30.26 10.96
N ALA A 216 10.40 29.02 11.14
CA ALA A 216 10.17 28.09 10.05
C ALA A 216 9.08 28.60 9.09
N ARG A 217 9.19 28.24 7.82
CA ARG A 217 8.20 28.57 6.78
C ARG A 217 8.25 27.54 5.66
N THR A 218 7.34 27.64 4.71
CA THR A 218 7.40 26.88 3.44
C THR A 218 8.06 27.74 2.35
N GLY A 219 8.63 27.06 1.35
CA GLY A 219 9.21 27.71 0.19
C GLY A 219 10.02 26.74 -0.66
N ARG A 220 10.41 27.16 -1.84
CA ARG A 220 11.25 26.37 -2.73
C ARG A 220 12.74 26.64 -2.45
N LYS A 221 13.55 25.59 -2.43
CA LYS A 221 15.01 25.68 -2.36
C LYS A 221 15.55 26.37 -3.63
N PRO A 222 16.36 27.44 -3.53
CA PRO A 222 17.06 27.99 -4.68
C PRO A 222 18.00 26.95 -5.33
N ALA A 223 18.19 27.06 -6.63
CA ALA A 223 18.99 26.09 -7.39
C ALA A 223 20.47 26.07 -6.97
N ASP A 224 21.01 27.24 -6.62
CA ASP A 224 22.39 27.50 -6.22
C ASP A 224 22.74 27.05 -4.80
N VAL A 225 21.76 26.73 -3.95
CA VAL A 225 21.99 26.17 -2.61
C VAL A 225 22.18 24.66 -2.73
N GLY A 226 23.43 24.18 -2.54
CA GLY A 226 23.82 22.84 -2.91
C GLY A 226 24.38 21.93 -1.83
N ASP A 227 24.87 22.47 -0.69
CA ASP A 227 25.52 21.66 0.34
C ASP A 227 24.53 20.72 1.04
N ARG A 228 24.70 19.41 0.84
CA ARG A 228 23.88 18.39 1.48
C ARG A 228 24.45 18.11 2.87
N LEU A 229 23.73 18.53 3.91
CA LEU A 229 24.14 18.41 5.32
C LEU A 229 23.67 17.13 5.98
N ALA A 230 22.46 16.68 5.61
CA ALA A 230 21.92 15.42 6.13
C ALA A 230 20.89 14.84 5.15
N THR A 231 20.68 13.54 5.21
CA THR A 231 19.66 12.82 4.43
C THR A 231 18.96 11.84 5.35
N ASP A 232 17.66 11.78 5.21
CA ASP A 232 16.85 10.68 5.70
C ASP A 232 16.38 9.83 4.52
N ARG A 233 16.30 8.51 4.72
CA ARG A 233 15.90 7.56 3.70
C ARG A 233 14.70 6.78 4.15
N SER A 234 13.67 6.76 3.33
CA SER A 234 12.50 5.90 3.58
C SER A 234 12.91 4.43 3.75
N PRO A 235 12.04 3.57 4.30
CA PRO A 235 12.13 2.14 4.06
C PRO A 235 12.22 1.83 2.56
N PRO A 236 12.71 0.65 2.14
CA PRO A 236 12.76 0.28 0.73
C PRO A 236 11.35 0.28 0.13
N MET A 237 11.26 0.47 -1.19
CA MET A 237 9.98 0.49 -1.93
C MET A 237 9.14 -0.76 -1.67
N ALA A 238 9.77 -1.92 -1.50
CA ALA A 238 9.10 -3.15 -1.09
C ALA A 238 8.26 -2.98 0.19
N GLU A 239 8.75 -2.23 1.17
CA GLU A 239 8.05 -1.96 2.43
C GLU A 239 6.95 -0.90 2.25
N LEU A 240 7.20 0.14 1.47
CA LEU A 240 6.18 1.15 1.14
C LEU A 240 5.00 0.51 0.40
N VAL A 241 5.28 -0.37 -0.56
CA VAL A 241 4.28 -1.18 -1.27
C VAL A 241 3.53 -2.11 -0.32
N ARG A 242 4.22 -2.73 0.63
CA ARG A 242 3.60 -3.58 1.65
C ARG A 242 2.65 -2.78 2.54
N THR A 243 3.07 -1.59 2.96
CA THR A 243 2.25 -0.67 3.77
C THR A 243 1.06 -0.13 2.98
N THR A 244 1.21 0.05 1.67
CA THR A 244 0.09 0.42 0.78
C THR A 244 -0.94 -0.70 0.64
N ASN A 245 -0.50 -1.94 0.39
CA ASN A 245 -1.38 -3.03 -0.01
C ASN A 245 -2.06 -3.73 1.18
N ARG A 246 -1.34 -4.07 2.26
CA ARG A 246 -1.87 -4.87 3.38
C ARG A 246 -3.00 -4.21 4.14
N PRO A 247 -2.87 -2.99 4.67
CA PRO A 247 -3.97 -2.26 5.30
C PRO A 247 -4.88 -1.58 4.27
N SER A 248 -4.47 -1.55 2.99
CA SER A 248 -5.15 -0.81 1.93
C SER A 248 -5.08 0.70 2.11
N ASP A 249 -3.89 1.22 2.45
CA ASP A 249 -3.68 2.62 2.76
C ASP A 249 -3.87 3.51 1.52
N ASN A 250 -4.81 4.46 1.60
CA ASN A 250 -5.13 5.36 0.50
C ASN A 250 -4.09 6.48 0.37
N PHE A 251 -3.61 6.99 1.50
CA PHE A 251 -2.63 8.07 1.53
C PHE A 251 -1.31 7.66 0.89
N TYR A 252 -0.79 6.47 1.26
CA TYR A 252 0.40 5.90 0.64
C TYR A 252 0.22 5.71 -0.87
N ALA A 253 -0.94 5.19 -1.29
CA ALA A 253 -1.21 4.93 -2.70
C ALA A 253 -1.20 6.21 -3.54
N GLU A 254 -1.83 7.30 -3.06
CA GLU A 254 -1.86 8.58 -3.77
C GLU A 254 -0.49 9.26 -3.79
N LEU A 255 0.28 9.19 -2.69
CA LEU A 255 1.64 9.74 -2.69
C LEU A 255 2.55 8.96 -3.64
N LEU A 256 2.52 7.61 -3.62
CA LEU A 256 3.30 6.81 -4.55
C LEU A 256 2.92 7.11 -6.01
N LEU A 257 1.64 7.34 -6.31
CA LEU A 257 1.22 7.73 -7.66
C LEU A 257 1.84 9.06 -8.07
N LYS A 258 1.82 10.07 -7.19
CA LYS A 258 2.44 11.38 -7.48
C LYS A 258 3.96 11.29 -7.59
N VAL A 259 4.61 10.49 -6.73
CA VAL A 259 6.06 10.22 -6.81
C VAL A 259 6.42 9.57 -8.15
N LEU A 260 5.64 8.60 -8.62
CA LEU A 260 5.82 8.01 -9.96
C LEU A 260 5.73 9.09 -11.05
N GLY A 261 4.82 10.04 -10.91
CA GLY A 261 4.71 11.17 -11.83
C GLY A 261 5.93 12.08 -11.82
N ALA A 262 6.52 12.30 -10.64
CA ALA A 262 7.72 13.14 -10.49
C ALA A 262 9.00 12.46 -10.98
N GLU A 263 9.16 11.16 -10.72
CA GLU A 263 10.41 10.42 -11.01
C GLU A 263 10.43 9.86 -12.43
N GLU A 264 9.31 9.41 -12.96
CA GLU A 264 9.18 8.68 -14.22
C GLU A 264 8.31 9.40 -15.28
N GLY A 265 7.73 10.53 -14.91
CA GLY A 265 6.89 11.37 -15.77
C GLY A 265 7.41 12.80 -15.82
N ASP A 266 6.51 13.73 -16.13
CA ASP A 266 6.87 15.15 -16.37
C ASP A 266 6.58 16.04 -15.14
N ALA A 267 5.83 15.53 -14.13
CA ALA A 267 5.42 16.33 -12.98
C ALA A 267 4.93 15.45 -11.81
N GLY A 268 5.13 15.92 -10.59
CA GLY A 268 4.65 15.28 -9.36
C GLY A 268 3.14 15.46 -9.14
N THR A 269 2.32 14.98 -10.07
CA THR A 269 0.85 15.12 -10.04
C THR A 269 0.17 13.77 -10.18
N THR A 270 -1.08 13.68 -9.70
CA THR A 270 -1.93 12.49 -9.88
C THR A 270 -2.08 12.12 -11.37
N ALA A 271 -2.25 13.11 -12.24
CA ALA A 271 -2.42 12.89 -13.68
C ALA A 271 -1.16 12.33 -14.36
N ALA A 272 0.01 12.90 -14.05
CA ALA A 272 1.30 12.41 -14.55
C ALA A 272 1.62 11.01 -14.04
N GLY A 273 1.40 10.74 -12.75
CA GLY A 273 1.55 9.42 -12.17
C GLY A 273 0.63 8.38 -12.83
N GLY A 274 -0.64 8.74 -13.06
CA GLY A 274 -1.58 7.90 -13.80
C GLY A 274 -1.12 7.61 -15.24
N ALA A 275 -0.49 8.57 -15.91
CA ALA A 275 0.12 8.35 -17.24
C ALA A 275 1.29 7.37 -17.18
N VAL A 276 2.16 7.48 -16.16
CA VAL A 276 3.25 6.53 -15.91
C VAL A 276 2.71 5.13 -15.69
N VAL A 277 1.71 4.97 -14.82
CA VAL A 277 1.07 3.67 -14.56
C VAL A 277 0.55 3.07 -15.85
N ARG A 278 -0.28 3.80 -16.61
CA ARG A 278 -0.84 3.32 -17.89
C ARG A 278 0.24 2.90 -18.87
N ARG A 279 1.31 3.70 -19.03
CA ARG A 279 2.44 3.40 -19.92
C ARG A 279 3.18 2.13 -19.49
N THR A 280 3.41 1.96 -18.20
CA THR A 280 4.13 0.80 -17.66
C THR A 280 3.33 -0.48 -17.84
N VAL A 281 2.05 -0.50 -17.45
CA VAL A 281 1.24 -1.71 -17.57
C VAL A 281 0.84 -2.01 -19.04
N ALA A 282 0.91 -1.01 -19.93
CA ALA A 282 0.71 -1.21 -21.36
C ALA A 282 1.77 -2.16 -21.97
N ARG A 283 2.97 -2.22 -21.41
CA ARG A 283 4.01 -3.18 -21.81
C ARG A 283 3.61 -4.63 -21.49
N LEU A 284 2.67 -4.83 -20.57
CA LEU A 284 2.06 -6.12 -20.24
C LEU A 284 0.78 -6.39 -21.02
N GLY A 285 0.44 -5.55 -22.01
CA GLY A 285 -0.78 -5.65 -22.80
C GLY A 285 -2.04 -5.14 -22.09
N LEU A 286 -1.91 -4.41 -20.97
CA LEU A 286 -3.05 -3.93 -20.18
C LEU A 286 -3.47 -2.50 -20.57
N ARG A 287 -4.77 -2.22 -20.44
CA ARG A 287 -5.34 -0.91 -20.78
C ARG A 287 -6.39 -0.46 -19.74
N PRO A 288 -6.02 -0.37 -18.43
CA PRO A 288 -6.93 0.15 -17.41
C PRO A 288 -7.13 1.66 -17.59
N ILE A 289 -8.25 2.18 -17.08
CA ILE A 289 -8.45 3.62 -16.88
C ILE A 289 -7.99 3.94 -15.44
N ILE A 290 -6.88 4.63 -15.32
CA ILE A 290 -6.27 5.07 -14.05
C ILE A 290 -6.56 6.56 -13.87
N VAL A 291 -7.34 6.89 -12.85
CA VAL A 291 -7.74 8.27 -12.48
C VAL A 291 -7.05 8.70 -11.20
N ASP A 292 -6.92 7.80 -10.23
CA ASP A 292 -6.26 8.01 -8.96
C ASP A 292 -5.39 6.79 -8.57
N GLY A 293 -4.70 6.88 -7.44
CA GLY A 293 -3.85 5.78 -6.96
C GLY A 293 -4.54 4.87 -5.94
N SER A 294 -5.50 5.40 -5.22
CA SER A 294 -6.16 4.73 -4.10
C SER A 294 -7.30 3.81 -4.52
N GLY A 295 -7.93 4.12 -5.65
CA GLY A 295 -9.16 3.49 -6.09
C GLY A 295 -10.42 4.07 -5.44
N LEU A 296 -10.34 5.26 -4.85
CA LEU A 296 -11.49 6.02 -4.35
C LEU A 296 -12.35 6.49 -5.52
N SER A 297 -11.71 6.94 -6.61
CA SER A 297 -12.44 7.43 -7.76
C SER A 297 -13.25 6.35 -8.46
N ARG A 298 -14.55 6.64 -8.61
CA ARG A 298 -15.46 5.78 -9.37
C ARG A 298 -15.26 5.86 -10.87
N ALA A 299 -14.36 6.72 -11.34
CA ALA A 299 -14.00 6.81 -12.77
C ALA A 299 -12.89 5.81 -13.16
N ASN A 300 -12.17 5.21 -12.21
CA ASN A 300 -11.25 4.10 -12.49
C ASN A 300 -12.00 2.93 -13.15
N ARG A 301 -11.36 2.27 -14.13
CA ARG A 301 -11.92 1.06 -14.79
C ARG A 301 -10.82 0.04 -15.06
N THR A 302 -11.12 -1.17 -14.70
CA THR A 302 -10.36 -2.36 -15.12
C THR A 302 -11.31 -3.54 -15.28
N ASN A 303 -10.78 -4.72 -15.59
CA ASN A 303 -11.55 -5.95 -15.64
C ASN A 303 -10.78 -7.11 -15.02
N ALA A 304 -11.46 -8.21 -14.71
CA ALA A 304 -10.88 -9.33 -14.01
C ALA A 304 -9.71 -9.98 -14.77
N ARG A 305 -9.75 -10.02 -16.11
CA ARG A 305 -8.66 -10.53 -16.94
C ARG A 305 -7.42 -9.65 -16.84
N GLN A 306 -7.55 -8.33 -16.90
CA GLN A 306 -6.41 -7.42 -16.78
C GLN A 306 -5.73 -7.55 -15.40
N VAL A 307 -6.52 -7.64 -14.32
CA VAL A 307 -5.97 -7.83 -12.98
C VAL A 307 -5.24 -9.17 -12.87
N VAL A 308 -5.80 -10.27 -13.37
CA VAL A 308 -5.13 -11.59 -13.40
C VAL A 308 -3.85 -11.53 -14.22
N THR A 309 -3.84 -10.85 -15.37
CA THR A 309 -2.64 -10.70 -16.20
C THR A 309 -1.55 -9.93 -15.47
N LEU A 310 -1.90 -8.84 -14.77
CA LEU A 310 -0.96 -8.10 -13.91
C LEU A 310 -0.39 -9.01 -12.81
N LEU A 311 -1.26 -9.71 -12.08
CA LEU A 311 -0.85 -10.62 -11.00
C LEU A 311 0.10 -11.71 -11.53
N ARG A 312 -0.20 -12.30 -12.69
CA ARG A 312 0.68 -13.31 -13.32
C ARG A 312 2.05 -12.74 -13.65
N ALA A 313 2.11 -11.57 -14.24
CA ALA A 313 3.36 -10.89 -14.57
C ALA A 313 4.19 -10.63 -13.31
N MET A 314 3.56 -10.04 -12.29
CA MET A 314 4.22 -9.68 -11.04
C MET A 314 4.59 -10.86 -10.14
N SER A 315 4.06 -12.05 -10.38
CA SER A 315 4.46 -13.28 -9.64
C SER A 315 5.81 -13.86 -10.12
N ARG A 316 6.46 -13.22 -11.06
CA ARG A 316 7.72 -13.65 -11.70
C ARG A 316 8.70 -12.48 -11.75
N GLY A 317 9.99 -12.75 -11.90
CA GLY A 317 11.03 -11.74 -12.01
C GLY A 317 11.45 -11.17 -10.65
N ASP A 318 12.31 -10.16 -10.68
CA ASP A 318 13.05 -9.63 -9.51
C ASP A 318 12.14 -9.00 -8.45
N ALA A 319 11.02 -8.43 -8.84
CA ALA A 319 10.06 -7.83 -7.92
C ALA A 319 9.11 -8.85 -7.26
N ALA A 320 9.13 -10.12 -7.65
CA ALA A 320 8.13 -11.11 -7.24
C ALA A 320 8.05 -11.30 -5.71
N THR A 321 9.20 -11.36 -5.04
CA THR A 321 9.25 -11.51 -3.57
C THR A 321 8.61 -10.32 -2.86
N ALA A 322 8.96 -9.10 -3.25
CA ALA A 322 8.37 -7.87 -2.69
C ALA A 322 6.87 -7.81 -2.97
N TRP A 323 6.48 -8.12 -4.21
CA TRP A 323 5.10 -8.13 -4.64
C TRP A 323 4.22 -9.10 -3.85
N LEU A 324 4.57 -10.38 -3.84
CA LEU A 324 3.83 -11.42 -3.12
C LEU A 324 3.81 -11.14 -1.61
N GLY A 325 4.93 -10.66 -1.06
CA GLY A 325 5.05 -10.24 0.34
C GLY A 325 4.19 -9.04 0.72
N SER A 326 3.72 -8.24 -0.25
CA SER A 326 2.86 -7.09 -0.01
C SER A 326 1.38 -7.45 0.18
N MET A 327 0.96 -8.65 -0.22
CA MET A 327 -0.44 -9.06 -0.16
C MET A 327 -0.91 -9.36 1.26
N THR A 328 -2.19 -9.17 1.51
CA THR A 328 -2.84 -9.58 2.76
C THR A 328 -3.16 -11.08 2.71
N VAL A 329 -2.95 -11.78 3.82
CA VAL A 329 -3.10 -13.25 3.90
C VAL A 329 -4.40 -13.60 4.62
N ALA A 330 -5.20 -14.46 3.99
CA ALA A 330 -6.48 -14.95 4.52
C ALA A 330 -6.34 -15.50 5.94
N GLY A 331 -7.19 -15.02 6.84
CA GLY A 331 -7.24 -15.43 8.25
C GLY A 331 -6.05 -14.99 9.11
N ARG A 332 -5.05 -14.24 8.57
CA ARG A 332 -3.80 -13.92 9.29
C ARG A 332 -3.54 -12.42 9.47
N ASN A 333 -3.56 -11.63 8.39
CA ASN A 333 -3.15 -10.23 8.49
C ASN A 333 -3.96 -9.28 7.59
N GLY A 334 -3.69 -8.00 7.68
CA GLY A 334 -4.27 -6.94 6.86
C GLY A 334 -5.79 -7.00 6.78
N THR A 335 -6.33 -6.63 5.62
CA THR A 335 -7.79 -6.59 5.39
C THR A 335 -8.46 -7.97 5.35
N LEU A 336 -7.70 -9.04 5.21
CA LEU A 336 -8.19 -10.43 5.27
C LEU A 336 -8.01 -11.09 6.65
N ARG A 337 -7.51 -10.40 7.66
CA ARG A 337 -7.22 -10.96 8.99
C ARG A 337 -8.39 -11.73 9.62
N ARG A 338 -9.61 -11.26 9.41
CA ARG A 338 -10.83 -11.86 9.97
C ARG A 338 -11.63 -12.67 8.96
N ARG A 339 -11.21 -12.70 7.70
CA ARG A 339 -11.90 -13.38 6.59
C ARG A 339 -11.33 -14.78 6.39
N MET A 340 -12.17 -15.72 5.97
CA MET A 340 -11.81 -17.10 5.61
C MET A 340 -11.15 -17.93 6.73
N ARG A 341 -11.28 -17.52 8.00
CA ARG A 341 -10.82 -18.31 9.15
C ARG A 341 -11.56 -19.66 9.19
N GLY A 342 -10.86 -20.73 9.55
CA GLY A 342 -11.43 -22.08 9.58
C GLY A 342 -11.75 -22.67 8.21
N THR A 343 -11.28 -22.08 7.11
CA THR A 343 -11.40 -22.61 5.76
C THR A 343 -10.04 -23.06 5.21
N ALA A 344 -10.05 -23.82 4.12
CA ALA A 344 -8.84 -24.22 3.42
C ALA A 344 -8.01 -23.01 2.90
N ALA A 345 -8.62 -21.85 2.73
CA ALA A 345 -7.94 -20.63 2.29
C ALA A 345 -7.06 -19.99 3.38
N ALA A 346 -7.34 -20.26 4.66
CA ALA A 346 -6.63 -19.65 5.78
C ALA A 346 -5.11 -19.93 5.70
N GLY A 347 -4.31 -18.88 5.61
CA GLY A 347 -2.86 -18.98 5.48
C GLY A 347 -2.33 -19.44 4.12
N ARG A 348 -3.21 -19.89 3.19
CA ARG A 348 -2.85 -20.40 1.86
C ARG A 348 -3.17 -19.42 0.74
N CYS A 349 -4.19 -18.57 0.91
CA CYS A 349 -4.57 -17.58 -0.06
C CYS A 349 -4.19 -16.19 0.41
N SER A 350 -3.75 -15.36 -0.53
CA SER A 350 -3.37 -13.97 -0.28
C SER A 350 -3.88 -13.08 -1.42
N GLY A 351 -4.11 -11.81 -1.14
CA GLY A 351 -4.60 -10.92 -2.18
C GLY A 351 -4.84 -9.49 -1.71
N LYS A 352 -5.41 -8.70 -2.59
CA LYS A 352 -5.84 -7.33 -2.36
C LYS A 352 -7.36 -7.25 -2.35
N THR A 353 -7.92 -6.65 -1.31
CA THR A 353 -9.35 -6.33 -1.23
C THR A 353 -9.65 -4.97 -1.82
N GLY A 354 -10.86 -4.77 -2.31
CA GLY A 354 -11.42 -3.47 -2.66
C GLY A 354 -12.83 -3.32 -2.09
N THR A 355 -13.18 -2.12 -1.62
CA THR A 355 -14.52 -1.83 -1.13
C THR A 355 -14.83 -0.36 -1.31
N LEU A 356 -15.95 -0.07 -1.98
CA LEU A 356 -16.66 1.21 -1.96
C LEU A 356 -18.16 0.90 -1.78
N ARG A 357 -18.96 1.92 -1.55
CA ARG A 357 -20.42 1.72 -1.52
C ARG A 357 -20.89 1.10 -2.84
N GLY A 358 -21.47 -0.09 -2.77
CA GLY A 358 -21.92 -0.84 -3.94
C GLY A 358 -20.82 -1.51 -4.76
N VAL A 359 -19.57 -1.55 -4.28
CA VAL A 359 -18.45 -2.19 -4.96
C VAL A 359 -17.71 -3.10 -3.99
N SER A 360 -17.45 -4.33 -4.40
CA SER A 360 -16.55 -5.27 -3.72
C SER A 360 -15.52 -5.82 -4.72
N ALA A 361 -14.34 -6.11 -4.26
CA ALA A 361 -13.31 -6.73 -5.08
C ALA A 361 -12.34 -7.55 -4.22
N LEU A 362 -11.91 -8.70 -4.76
CA LEU A 362 -10.87 -9.52 -4.18
C LEU A 362 -10.06 -10.19 -5.30
N SER A 363 -8.77 -9.88 -5.36
CA SER A 363 -7.86 -10.43 -6.36
C SER A 363 -6.56 -10.89 -5.71
N GLY A 364 -5.99 -12.01 -6.17
CA GLY A 364 -4.78 -12.53 -5.56
C GLY A 364 -4.42 -13.95 -5.97
N TYR A 365 -3.82 -14.67 -5.05
CA TYR A 365 -3.23 -15.99 -5.24
C TYR A 365 -3.71 -16.98 -4.19
N CYS A 366 -3.79 -18.25 -4.56
CA CYS A 366 -3.94 -19.35 -3.63
C CYS A 366 -2.88 -20.43 -3.94
N THR A 367 -2.23 -20.93 -2.89
CA THR A 367 -1.60 -22.25 -2.92
C THR A 367 -2.62 -23.25 -2.39
N THR A 368 -3.07 -24.15 -3.25
CA THR A 368 -4.14 -25.10 -2.90
C THR A 368 -3.67 -26.14 -1.88
N THR A 369 -4.58 -26.95 -1.37
CA THR A 369 -4.24 -28.08 -0.49
C THR A 369 -3.37 -29.13 -1.17
N SER A 370 -3.45 -29.26 -2.50
CA SER A 370 -2.60 -30.12 -3.34
C SER A 370 -1.27 -29.46 -3.77
N GLY A 371 -1.01 -28.20 -3.37
CA GLY A 371 0.21 -27.49 -3.71
C GLY A 371 0.17 -26.70 -5.02
N ARG A 372 -0.91 -26.77 -5.81
CA ARG A 372 -1.05 -25.98 -7.04
C ARG A 372 -1.19 -24.50 -6.75
N ARG A 373 -0.69 -23.68 -7.65
CA ARG A 373 -0.79 -22.21 -7.56
C ARG A 373 -1.89 -21.70 -8.46
N VAL A 374 -2.83 -20.97 -7.90
CA VAL A 374 -3.97 -20.38 -8.61
C VAL A 374 -3.94 -18.88 -8.44
N VAL A 375 -4.15 -18.12 -9.52
CA VAL A 375 -4.35 -16.67 -9.53
C VAL A 375 -5.80 -16.35 -9.88
N PHE A 376 -6.37 -15.35 -9.21
CA PHE A 376 -7.77 -15.01 -9.39
C PHE A 376 -8.04 -13.50 -9.26
N SER A 377 -9.13 -13.07 -9.89
CA SER A 377 -9.72 -11.74 -9.70
C SER A 377 -11.22 -11.86 -9.71
N PHE A 378 -11.86 -11.28 -8.69
CA PHE A 378 -13.30 -11.10 -8.56
C PHE A 378 -13.56 -9.61 -8.39
N LEU A 379 -14.36 -9.02 -9.28
CA LEU A 379 -14.73 -7.60 -9.28
C LEU A 379 -16.26 -7.51 -9.38
N GLU A 380 -16.88 -6.86 -8.42
CA GLU A 380 -18.34 -6.79 -8.31
C GLU A 380 -18.80 -5.34 -8.10
N ASN A 381 -19.66 -4.88 -8.98
CA ASN A 381 -20.34 -3.59 -8.87
C ASN A 381 -21.86 -3.79 -8.72
N GLY A 382 -22.54 -2.83 -8.11
CA GLY A 382 -23.96 -2.93 -7.80
C GLY A 382 -24.30 -3.97 -6.72
N VAL A 383 -23.37 -4.25 -5.80
CA VAL A 383 -23.51 -5.29 -4.78
C VAL A 383 -23.63 -4.72 -3.37
N GLY A 384 -24.29 -5.49 -2.48
CA GLY A 384 -24.38 -5.20 -1.06
C GLY A 384 -23.26 -5.86 -0.25
N PHE A 385 -23.34 -5.72 1.08
CA PHE A 385 -22.36 -6.25 2.03
C PHE A 385 -22.16 -7.77 1.96
N GLY A 386 -23.15 -8.52 1.46
CA GLY A 386 -23.08 -9.97 1.28
C GLY A 386 -22.05 -10.44 0.24
N ALA A 387 -21.58 -9.57 -0.67
CA ALA A 387 -20.60 -9.91 -1.69
C ALA A 387 -19.30 -10.47 -1.10
N LYS A 388 -18.81 -9.92 0.01
CA LYS A 388 -17.59 -10.40 0.70
C LYS A 388 -17.70 -11.86 1.14
N ALA A 389 -18.86 -12.28 1.59
CA ALA A 389 -19.09 -13.68 1.98
C ALA A 389 -19.11 -14.61 0.75
N VAL A 390 -19.55 -14.10 -0.40
CA VAL A 390 -19.47 -14.84 -1.69
C VAL A 390 -18.02 -14.99 -2.12
N GLU A 391 -17.24 -13.90 -2.11
CA GLU A 391 -15.80 -13.92 -2.39
C GLU A 391 -15.08 -14.95 -1.49
N ASP A 392 -15.37 -14.94 -0.18
CA ASP A 392 -14.75 -15.87 0.78
C ASP A 392 -15.03 -17.34 0.44
N ARG A 393 -16.28 -17.66 0.03
CA ARG A 393 -16.63 -19.01 -0.38
C ARG A 393 -15.98 -19.41 -1.70
N MET A 394 -15.83 -18.47 -2.64
CA MET A 394 -15.11 -18.70 -3.89
C MET A 394 -13.62 -18.97 -3.64
N VAL A 395 -12.96 -18.15 -2.84
CA VAL A 395 -11.53 -18.33 -2.50
C VAL A 395 -11.31 -19.61 -1.71
N ALA A 396 -12.21 -19.94 -0.77
CA ALA A 396 -12.15 -21.22 -0.05
C ALA A 396 -12.31 -22.43 -0.98
N ALA A 397 -13.08 -22.30 -2.07
CA ALA A 397 -13.17 -23.34 -3.09
C ALA A 397 -11.90 -23.45 -3.92
N LEU A 398 -11.27 -22.31 -4.30
CA LEU A 398 -9.98 -22.31 -5.00
C LEU A 398 -8.90 -23.04 -4.19
N ALA A 399 -8.85 -22.81 -2.88
CA ALA A 399 -7.87 -23.46 -2.00
C ALA A 399 -8.00 -24.99 -1.93
N ARG A 400 -9.14 -25.54 -2.37
CA ARG A 400 -9.43 -26.99 -2.38
C ARG A 400 -9.27 -27.64 -3.76
N TYR A 401 -8.85 -26.87 -4.76
CA TYR A 401 -8.63 -27.39 -6.11
C TYR A 401 -7.43 -28.32 -6.16
N GLU A 402 -7.58 -29.47 -6.80
CA GLU A 402 -6.52 -30.50 -6.87
C GLU A 402 -5.90 -30.66 -8.28
N GLY A 403 -6.57 -30.23 -9.33
CA GLY A 403 -6.13 -30.40 -10.71
C GLY A 403 -7.17 -31.04 -11.59
#